data_0959806b6ecde4c7554180ff563cd85d
#
_entry.id   0959806b6ecde4c7554180ff563cd85d
#
_cell.length_a   1.000
_cell.length_b   1.000
_cell.length_c   1.000
_cell.angle_alpha   90.00
_cell.angle_beta   90.00
_cell.angle_gamma   90.00
#
_symmetry.space_group_name_H-M   'P 1'
#
loop_
_entity.id
_entity.type
_entity.pdbx_description
1 polymer ?
#
loop_
_entity_poly.entity_id
_entity_poly.type
_entity_poly.pdbx_seq_one_letter_code
_entity_poly.pdbx_strand_id
1 'polypeptide(L)'
;MNDPGPRTGGVVEEGRPAPDFTLTSDSGEAVTLSSFRGAPVVLYFYPRDDTPGCTAQACGIRDVWGELERKGAVVLGVSPDGPRKHAKFREKYGLPFTLLSDEDHAVAESYATWVQKSMYGKSYMGMERSTFVIDAEGNIASIMRKVKPADHADDVLAALP
;
A
#
# COMPACT_ATOMS: atom_id res chain seq x y z
N MET A 1 15.97 21.79 -8.21
CA MET A 1 16.09 21.11 -8.16
C MET A 1 16.38 20.62 -7.88
N ASN A 2 16.25 20.16 -7.63
CA ASN A 2 16.60 19.35 -7.36
C ASN A 2 16.63 18.48 -7.13
N ASP A 3 16.47 18.02 -7.20
CA ASP A 3 16.46 16.97 -6.99
C ASP A 3 16.85 16.34 -6.84
N PRO A 4 16.96 15.91 -6.50
CA PRO A 4 17.40 15.05 -6.34
C PRO A 4 17.37 14.21 -6.47
N GLY A 5 17.49 13.92 -6.52
CA GLY A 5 17.43 13.08 -6.77
C GLY A 5 17.18 12.37 -6.45
N PRO A 6 17.29 11.67 -6.63
CA PRO A 6 16.72 10.76 -6.45
C PRO A 6 16.38 10.28 -5.45
N ARG A 7 16.55 10.55 -4.96
CA ARG A 7 16.06 10.18 -4.18
C ARG A 7 15.09 10.28 -4.31
N THR A 8 15.24 10.08 -4.80
CA THR A 8 14.44 10.22 -5.02
C THR A 8 13.50 10.25 -4.55
N GLY A 9 13.47 9.61 -4.56
CA GLY A 9 12.32 9.46 -3.84
C GLY A 9 11.85 10.65 -3.24
N GLY A 10 12.49 11.38 -3.33
CA GLY A 10 12.12 12.55 -3.00
C GLY A 10 11.24 12.68 -1.82
N VAL A 11 10.48 13.66 -1.84
CA VAL A 11 9.61 13.95 -0.73
C VAL A 11 8.24 13.30 -0.96
N VAL A 12 7.84 12.46 -0.01
CA VAL A 12 6.51 11.87 -0.01
C VAL A 12 5.66 12.68 0.96
N GLU A 13 4.78 13.50 0.40
CA GLU A 13 3.90 14.34 1.20
C GLU A 13 2.61 14.64 0.47
N GLU A 14 1.60 15.05 1.21
CA GLU A 14 0.30 15.38 0.63
C GLU A 14 0.43 16.54 -0.35
N GLY A 15 -0.28 16.42 -1.47
CA GLY A 15 -0.24 17.42 -2.53
C GLY A 15 0.82 17.16 -3.60
N ARG A 16 1.75 16.25 -3.36
CA ARG A 16 2.80 15.94 -4.32
C ARG A 16 2.48 14.70 -5.13
N PRO A 17 3.08 14.55 -6.33
CA PRO A 17 2.89 13.32 -7.10
C PRO A 17 3.38 12.11 -6.33
N ALA A 18 2.59 11.03 -6.38
CA ALA A 18 3.00 9.75 -5.79
C ALA A 18 4.12 9.15 -6.63
N PRO A 19 5.22 8.68 -6.02
CA PRO A 19 6.28 8.02 -6.77
C PRO A 19 5.74 6.85 -7.58
N ASP A 20 6.01 6.82 -8.88
CA ASP A 20 5.54 5.74 -9.75
C ASP A 20 6.38 4.48 -9.52
N PHE A 21 5.81 3.35 -9.85
CA PHE A 21 6.51 2.07 -9.73
C PHE A 21 5.83 1.01 -10.59
N THR A 22 6.55 -0.09 -10.81
CA THR A 22 6.01 -1.29 -11.40
C THR A 22 6.41 -2.46 -10.52
N LEU A 23 5.42 -3.22 -10.06
CA LEU A 23 5.64 -4.39 -9.20
C LEU A 23 4.87 -5.58 -9.74
N THR A 24 5.33 -6.79 -9.38
CA THR A 24 4.65 -8.03 -9.78
C THR A 24 3.48 -8.28 -8.83
N SER A 25 2.33 -8.61 -9.41
CA SER A 25 1.11 -8.89 -8.65
C SER A 25 1.02 -10.36 -8.26
N ASP A 26 0.00 -10.66 -7.44
CA ASP A 26 -0.31 -12.03 -7.03
C ASP A 26 -0.64 -12.95 -8.19
N SER A 27 -1.02 -12.39 -9.35
CA SER A 27 -1.27 -13.18 -10.57
C SER A 27 -0.01 -13.39 -11.40
N GLY A 28 1.12 -12.78 -11.03
CA GLY A 28 2.35 -12.82 -11.79
C GLY A 28 2.48 -11.73 -12.83
N GLU A 29 1.49 -10.86 -12.97
CA GLU A 29 1.52 -9.78 -13.94
C GLU A 29 2.18 -8.54 -13.38
N ALA A 30 2.80 -7.74 -14.26
CA ALA A 30 3.37 -6.46 -13.87
C ALA A 30 2.26 -5.43 -13.72
N VAL A 31 2.30 -4.67 -12.62
CA VAL A 31 1.32 -3.62 -12.32
C VAL A 31 2.07 -2.31 -12.13
N THR A 32 1.68 -1.29 -12.87
CA THR A 32 2.28 0.04 -12.79
C THR A 32 1.28 1.02 -12.19
N LEU A 33 1.71 1.75 -11.15
CA LEU A 33 0.82 2.67 -10.45
C LEU A 33 0.19 3.71 -11.38
N SER A 34 0.99 4.31 -12.25
CA SER A 34 0.49 5.37 -13.14
C SER A 34 -0.56 4.89 -14.14
N SER A 35 -0.71 3.59 -14.34
CA SER A 35 -1.73 3.05 -15.24
C SER A 35 -3.15 3.22 -14.69
N PHE A 36 -3.28 3.56 -13.41
CA PHE A 36 -4.58 3.75 -12.77
C PHE A 36 -5.05 5.21 -12.74
N ARG A 37 -4.33 6.12 -13.38
CA ARG A 37 -4.77 7.51 -13.45
C ARG A 37 -6.15 7.59 -14.04
N GLY A 38 -6.97 8.49 -13.47
CA GLY A 38 -8.38 8.56 -13.77
C GLY A 38 -9.24 7.98 -12.67
N ALA A 39 -8.65 7.25 -11.72
CA ALA A 39 -9.34 6.69 -10.58
C ALA A 39 -8.51 6.95 -9.31
N PRO A 40 -9.17 7.12 -8.16
CA PRO A 40 -8.42 7.19 -6.90
C PRO A 40 -7.84 5.83 -6.55
N VAL A 41 -6.63 5.82 -5.96
CA VAL A 41 -5.95 4.60 -5.57
C VAL A 41 -5.70 4.62 -4.07
N VAL A 42 -6.05 3.53 -3.41
CA VAL A 42 -5.67 3.28 -2.03
C VAL A 42 -4.47 2.34 -2.06
N LEU A 43 -3.31 2.88 -1.77
CA LEU A 43 -2.05 2.13 -1.79
C LEU A 43 -1.63 1.93 -0.35
N TYR A 44 -1.65 0.68 0.14
CA TYR A 44 -1.26 0.46 1.52
C TYR A 44 -0.12 -0.54 1.63
N PHE A 45 0.80 -0.25 2.53
CA PHE A 45 1.98 -1.06 2.80
C PHE A 45 1.78 -1.78 4.13
N TYR A 46 2.07 -3.08 4.14
CA TYR A 46 1.90 -3.89 5.34
C TYR A 46 3.08 -4.88 5.47
N PRO A 47 3.39 -5.33 6.70
CA PRO A 47 4.60 -6.12 6.92
C PRO A 47 4.62 -7.52 6.32
N ARG A 48 3.52 -8.26 6.38
CA ARG A 48 3.58 -9.66 6.03
C ARG A 48 2.20 -10.31 5.86
N ASP A 49 2.04 -11.09 4.80
CA ASP A 49 0.81 -11.83 4.54
C ASP A 49 0.47 -12.79 5.67
N ASP A 50 -0.82 -12.93 5.90
CA ASP A 50 -1.40 -13.93 6.81
C ASP A 50 -0.90 -13.85 8.24
N THR A 51 -0.58 -12.63 8.69
CA THR A 51 -0.34 -12.33 10.11
C THR A 51 -1.62 -11.72 10.67
N PRO A 52 -1.86 -11.78 12.01
CA PRO A 52 -3.12 -11.32 12.56
C PRO A 52 -3.52 -9.89 12.20
N GLY A 53 -2.59 -8.94 12.33
CA GLY A 53 -2.88 -7.54 12.01
C GLY A 53 -3.11 -7.31 10.52
N CYS A 54 -2.28 -7.91 9.67
CA CYS A 54 -2.40 -7.74 8.23
C CYS A 54 -3.65 -8.42 7.69
N THR A 55 -4.04 -9.56 8.28
CA THR A 55 -5.27 -10.24 7.92
C THR A 55 -6.49 -9.40 8.32
N ALA A 56 -6.49 -8.84 9.52
CA ALA A 56 -7.59 -7.96 9.97
C ALA A 56 -7.73 -6.75 9.06
N GLN A 57 -6.62 -6.16 8.64
CA GLN A 57 -6.61 -5.01 7.75
C GLN A 57 -7.20 -5.37 6.38
N ALA A 58 -6.73 -6.45 5.79
CA ALA A 58 -7.20 -6.89 4.46
C ALA A 58 -8.67 -7.28 4.48
N CYS A 59 -9.10 -8.01 5.50
CA CYS A 59 -10.50 -8.40 5.63
C CYS A 59 -11.41 -7.20 5.89
N GLY A 60 -10.92 -6.20 6.60
CA GLY A 60 -11.67 -4.95 6.81
C GLY A 60 -11.93 -4.24 5.49
N ILE A 61 -10.95 -4.17 4.61
CA ILE A 61 -11.12 -3.59 3.27
C ILE A 61 -12.10 -4.44 2.46
N ARG A 62 -11.95 -5.76 2.49
CA ARG A 62 -12.86 -6.67 1.80
C ARG A 62 -14.32 -6.44 2.23
N ASP A 63 -14.54 -6.24 3.51
CA ASP A 63 -15.88 -6.12 4.06
C ASP A 63 -16.58 -4.82 3.67
N VAL A 64 -15.85 -3.80 3.25
CA VAL A 64 -16.42 -2.53 2.75
C VAL A 64 -16.21 -2.38 1.24
N TRP A 65 -15.94 -3.46 0.53
CA TRP A 65 -15.60 -3.41 -0.89
C TRP A 65 -16.66 -2.73 -1.74
N GLY A 66 -17.94 -2.98 -1.46
CA GLY A 66 -19.02 -2.33 -2.20
C GLY A 66 -18.98 -0.80 -2.12
N GLU A 67 -18.59 -0.27 -0.97
CA GLU A 67 -18.47 1.17 -0.80
C GLU A 67 -17.28 1.72 -1.56
N LEU A 68 -16.16 0.97 -1.57
CA LEU A 68 -14.97 1.35 -2.33
C LEU A 68 -15.25 1.36 -3.83
N GLU A 69 -15.96 0.34 -4.31
CA GLU A 69 -16.35 0.28 -5.73
C GLU A 69 -17.23 1.44 -6.13
N ARG A 70 -18.17 1.84 -5.28
CA ARG A 70 -19.04 2.97 -5.55
C ARG A 70 -18.26 4.28 -5.67
N LYS A 71 -17.13 4.37 -4.98
CA LYS A 71 -16.23 5.53 -5.08
C LYS A 71 -15.25 5.41 -6.25
N GLY A 72 -15.29 4.32 -6.99
CA GLY A 72 -14.39 4.08 -8.11
C GLY A 72 -12.93 3.81 -7.68
N ALA A 73 -12.71 3.44 -6.43
CA ALA A 73 -11.37 3.30 -5.91
C ALA A 73 -10.70 2.00 -6.34
N VAL A 74 -9.41 2.08 -6.65
CA VAL A 74 -8.53 0.93 -6.85
C VAL A 74 -7.79 0.70 -5.54
N VAL A 75 -7.68 -0.53 -5.08
CA VAL A 75 -6.94 -0.85 -3.87
C VAL A 75 -5.75 -1.75 -4.21
N LEU A 76 -4.57 -1.36 -3.76
CA LEU A 76 -3.33 -2.11 -3.96
C LEU A 76 -2.66 -2.31 -2.61
N GLY A 77 -2.47 -3.58 -2.22
CA GLY A 77 -1.73 -3.91 -1.00
C GLY A 77 -0.30 -4.29 -1.37
N VAL A 78 0.68 -3.80 -0.64
CA VAL A 78 2.10 -4.01 -0.92
C VAL A 78 2.81 -4.55 0.32
N SER A 79 3.56 -5.64 0.14
CA SER A 79 4.43 -6.18 1.18
C SER A 79 5.68 -6.78 0.54
N PRO A 80 6.70 -7.15 1.33
CA PRO A 80 7.88 -7.83 0.79
C PRO A 80 7.65 -9.26 0.37
N ASP A 81 6.47 -9.82 0.64
CA ASP A 81 6.15 -11.20 0.27
C ASP A 81 6.13 -11.40 -1.25
N GLY A 82 6.44 -12.62 -1.69
CA GLY A 82 6.43 -12.94 -3.11
C GLY A 82 5.04 -13.21 -3.67
N PRO A 83 4.92 -13.29 -5.01
CA PRO A 83 3.61 -13.46 -5.66
C PRO A 83 2.86 -14.73 -5.24
N ARG A 84 3.57 -15.83 -5.03
CA ARG A 84 2.94 -17.10 -4.62
C ARG A 84 2.27 -16.98 -3.27
N LYS A 85 2.95 -16.33 -2.32
CA LYS A 85 2.42 -16.12 -0.97
C LYS A 85 1.22 -15.19 -1.02
N HIS A 86 1.30 -14.14 -1.82
CA HIS A 86 0.20 -13.22 -2.05
C HIS A 86 -1.02 -13.94 -2.64
N ALA A 87 -0.81 -14.83 -3.60
CA ALA A 87 -1.91 -15.57 -4.21
C ALA A 87 -2.62 -16.44 -3.16
N LYS A 88 -1.87 -17.10 -2.28
CA LYS A 88 -2.44 -17.90 -1.20
C LYS A 88 -3.22 -17.05 -0.21
N PHE A 89 -2.69 -15.90 0.16
CA PHE A 89 -3.35 -14.99 1.10
C PHE A 89 -4.65 -14.48 0.51
N ARG A 90 -4.61 -14.04 -0.75
CA ARG A 90 -5.79 -13.53 -1.45
C ARG A 90 -6.88 -14.59 -1.54
N GLU A 91 -6.51 -15.82 -1.92
CA GLU A 91 -7.46 -16.92 -2.03
C GLU A 91 -8.05 -17.30 -0.67
N LYS A 92 -7.19 -17.41 0.33
CA LYS A 92 -7.60 -17.85 1.67
C LYS A 92 -8.70 -16.97 2.27
N TYR A 93 -8.60 -15.68 2.06
CA TYR A 93 -9.54 -14.73 2.65
C TYR A 93 -10.50 -14.09 1.66
N GLY A 94 -10.46 -14.52 0.39
CA GLY A 94 -11.35 -13.97 -0.62
C GLY A 94 -11.18 -12.48 -0.84
N LEU A 95 -9.93 -12.01 -0.90
CA LEU A 95 -9.65 -10.59 -1.05
C LEU A 95 -9.96 -10.15 -2.49
N PRO A 96 -10.80 -9.12 -2.67
CA PRO A 96 -11.21 -8.68 -4.02
C PRO A 96 -10.24 -7.74 -4.69
N PHE A 97 -9.10 -7.48 -4.08
CA PHE A 97 -8.12 -6.51 -4.60
C PHE A 97 -6.76 -7.16 -4.82
N THR A 98 -5.91 -6.47 -5.56
CA THR A 98 -4.59 -6.95 -5.97
C THR A 98 -3.56 -6.75 -4.88
N LEU A 99 -2.68 -7.74 -4.70
CA LEU A 99 -1.53 -7.66 -3.83
C LEU A 99 -0.27 -7.59 -4.68
N LEU A 100 0.68 -6.74 -4.30
CA LEU A 100 1.91 -6.48 -5.04
C LEU A 100 3.12 -6.86 -4.21
N SER A 101 4.12 -7.43 -4.89
CA SER A 101 5.35 -7.91 -4.25
C SER A 101 6.47 -6.88 -4.38
N ASP A 102 6.94 -6.37 -3.25
CA ASP A 102 8.07 -5.44 -3.18
C ASP A 102 9.21 -6.16 -2.45
N GLU A 103 9.72 -7.23 -3.05
CA GLU A 103 10.64 -8.16 -2.38
C GLU A 103 11.95 -7.51 -1.95
N ASP A 104 12.44 -6.55 -2.72
CA ASP A 104 13.66 -5.80 -2.38
C ASP A 104 13.36 -4.52 -1.60
N HIS A 105 12.11 -4.28 -1.24
CA HIS A 105 11.59 -3.12 -0.52
C HIS A 105 11.96 -1.76 -1.12
N ALA A 106 12.30 -1.73 -2.39
CA ALA A 106 12.67 -0.47 -3.05
C ALA A 106 11.51 0.52 -3.11
N VAL A 107 10.29 0.04 -3.38
CA VAL A 107 9.11 0.91 -3.41
C VAL A 107 8.77 1.39 -2.01
N ALA A 108 8.86 0.51 -1.01
CA ALA A 108 8.65 0.90 0.39
C ALA A 108 9.63 2.00 0.80
N GLU A 109 10.87 1.92 0.34
CA GLU A 109 11.86 2.97 0.63
C GLU A 109 11.48 4.29 -0.04
N SER A 110 11.02 4.25 -1.29
CA SER A 110 10.62 5.47 -1.99
C SER A 110 9.40 6.14 -1.35
N TYR A 111 8.59 5.38 -0.62
CA TYR A 111 7.43 5.91 0.10
C TYR A 111 7.73 6.15 1.59
N ALA A 112 9.00 5.98 2.00
CA ALA A 112 9.43 6.16 3.38
C ALA A 112 8.67 5.26 4.37
N THR A 113 8.33 4.05 3.94
CA THR A 113 7.65 3.06 4.78
C THR A 113 8.57 1.93 5.22
N TRP A 114 9.80 1.88 4.71
CA TRP A 114 10.82 0.92 5.14
C TRP A 114 11.66 1.62 6.19
N VAL A 115 11.45 1.27 7.45
CA VAL A 115 11.98 2.03 8.58
C VAL A 115 12.66 1.15 9.59
N GLN A 116 13.49 1.77 10.43
CA GLN A 116 14.11 1.08 11.54
C GLN A 116 13.08 0.84 12.63
N LYS A 117 12.99 -0.42 13.06
CA LYS A 117 12.11 -0.84 14.15
C LYS A 117 12.95 -1.42 15.27
N SER A 118 12.38 -1.50 16.46
CA SER A 118 13.05 -2.02 17.63
C SER A 118 12.13 -3.00 18.34
N MET A 119 12.69 -4.16 18.74
CA MET A 119 11.96 -5.17 19.51
C MET A 119 12.95 -5.87 20.45
N TYR A 120 12.60 -5.89 21.73
CA TYR A 120 13.44 -6.52 22.77
C TYR A 120 14.88 -6.01 22.75
N GLY A 121 15.06 -4.71 22.54
CA GLY A 121 16.38 -4.09 22.51
C GLY A 121 17.18 -4.29 21.23
N LYS A 122 16.63 -4.98 20.25
CA LYS A 122 17.27 -5.18 18.95
C LYS A 122 16.64 -4.29 17.90
N SER A 123 17.49 -3.74 17.02
CA SER A 123 17.03 -2.92 15.89
C SER A 123 17.01 -3.77 14.63
N TYR A 124 16.01 -3.54 13.79
CA TYR A 124 15.89 -4.18 12.48
C TYR A 124 15.12 -3.25 11.53
N MET A 125 15.29 -3.48 10.24
CA MET A 125 14.52 -2.74 9.24
C MET A 125 13.24 -3.50 8.93
N GLY A 126 12.14 -2.77 8.74
CA GLY A 126 10.87 -3.39 8.44
C GLY A 126 9.86 -2.41 7.89
N MET A 127 8.75 -2.95 7.41
CA MET A 127 7.66 -2.16 6.85
C MET A 127 6.84 -1.50 7.95
N GLU A 128 6.72 -0.18 7.90
CA GLU A 128 5.76 0.53 8.72
C GLU A 128 4.41 0.50 8.02
N ARG A 129 3.37 0.09 8.73
CA ARG A 129 2.03 0.02 8.17
C ARG A 129 1.55 1.43 7.81
N SER A 130 1.49 1.72 6.52
CA SER A 130 1.18 3.05 6.02
C SER A 130 0.24 2.97 4.83
N THR A 131 -0.63 3.96 4.68
CA THR A 131 -1.59 4.01 3.57
C THR A 131 -1.54 5.38 2.91
N PHE A 132 -1.56 5.36 1.58
CA PHE A 132 -1.54 6.56 0.76
C PHE A 132 -2.79 6.55 -0.09
N VAL A 133 -3.62 7.58 0.04
CA VAL A 133 -4.74 7.78 -0.87
C VAL A 133 -4.25 8.69 -1.98
N ILE A 134 -4.30 8.19 -3.21
CA ILE A 134 -3.79 8.89 -4.40
C ILE A 134 -5.00 9.29 -5.24
N ASP A 135 -5.06 10.56 -5.64
CA ASP A 135 -6.19 11.04 -6.41
C ASP A 135 -6.09 10.63 -7.90
N ALA A 136 -7.11 10.96 -8.66
CA ALA A 136 -7.19 10.55 -10.05
C ALA A 136 -6.06 11.12 -10.92
N GLU A 137 -5.47 12.24 -10.51
CA GLU A 137 -4.34 12.87 -11.21
C GLU A 137 -2.98 12.28 -10.81
N GLY A 138 -2.95 11.37 -9.85
CA GLY A 138 -1.71 10.76 -9.41
C GLY A 138 -1.01 11.47 -8.27
N ASN A 139 -1.67 12.42 -7.63
CA ASN A 139 -1.11 13.13 -6.49
C ASN A 139 -1.58 12.51 -5.18
N ILE A 140 -0.73 12.62 -4.15
CA ILE A 140 -1.07 12.08 -2.84
C ILE A 140 -2.09 12.99 -2.16
N ALA A 141 -3.30 12.47 -1.93
CA ALA A 141 -4.37 13.23 -1.28
C ALA A 141 -4.32 13.08 0.24
N SER A 142 -3.88 11.93 0.74
CA SER A 142 -3.84 11.66 2.18
C SER A 142 -2.75 10.65 2.51
N ILE A 143 -2.08 10.82 3.63
CA ILE A 143 -1.08 9.89 4.15
C ILE A 143 -1.47 9.46 5.55
N MET A 144 -1.50 8.16 5.78
CA MET A 144 -1.77 7.58 7.09
C MET A 144 -0.57 6.75 7.51
N ARG A 145 0.09 7.14 8.59
CA ARG A 145 1.25 6.43 9.13
C ARG A 145 0.85 5.65 10.38
N LYS A 146 1.57 4.56 10.64
CA LYS A 146 1.34 3.72 11.83
C LYS A 146 -0.13 3.32 11.96
N VAL A 147 -0.67 2.85 10.86
CA VAL A 147 -2.09 2.52 10.74
C VAL A 147 -2.47 1.40 11.71
N LYS A 148 -3.61 1.57 12.37
CA LYS A 148 -4.21 0.53 13.22
C LYS A 148 -5.10 -0.35 12.34
N PRO A 149 -4.84 -1.65 12.27
CA PRO A 149 -5.62 -2.54 11.39
C PRO A 149 -7.14 -2.44 11.59
N ALA A 150 -7.60 -2.29 12.83
CA ALA A 150 -9.03 -2.27 13.12
C ALA A 150 -9.73 -1.01 12.60
N ASP A 151 -9.00 0.09 12.44
CA ASP A 151 -9.58 1.38 12.04
C ASP A 151 -9.39 1.67 10.55
N HIS A 152 -8.58 0.85 9.86
CA HIS A 152 -8.09 1.16 8.52
C HIS A 152 -9.20 1.36 7.49
N ALA A 153 -10.18 0.45 7.45
CA ALA A 153 -11.24 0.52 6.46
C ALA A 153 -12.04 1.82 6.57
N ASP A 154 -12.40 2.20 7.80
CA ASP A 154 -13.16 3.42 8.04
C ASP A 154 -12.34 4.66 7.69
N ASP A 155 -11.05 4.66 8.06
CA ASP A 155 -10.17 5.78 7.77
C ASP A 155 -9.98 5.96 6.25
N VAL A 156 -9.86 4.86 5.52
CA VAL A 156 -9.74 4.90 4.06
C VAL A 156 -11.00 5.48 3.43
N LEU A 157 -12.17 5.01 3.85
CA LEU A 157 -13.44 5.51 3.30
C LEU A 157 -13.60 7.00 3.58
N ALA A 158 -13.21 7.45 4.77
CA ALA A 158 -13.30 8.87 5.13
C ALA A 158 -12.33 9.74 4.31
N ALA A 159 -11.20 9.19 3.88
CA ALA A 159 -10.19 9.94 3.13
C ALA A 159 -10.46 9.99 1.63
N LEU A 160 -11.30 9.13 1.12
CA LEU A 160 -11.63 9.10 -0.32
C LEU A 160 -12.61 10.22 -0.68
N PRO A 161 -12.45 10.85 -1.86
CA PRO A 161 -13.34 11.91 -2.30
C PRO A 161 -14.76 11.44 -2.58
#